data_1b2aa5c6fa6861141d1113aa9297560a
#
_entry.id   1b2aa5c6fa6861141d1113aa9297560a
#
_cell.length_a   1.000
_cell.length_b   1.000
_cell.length_c   1.000
_cell.angle_alpha   90.00
_cell.angle_beta   90.00
_cell.angle_gamma   90.00
#
_symmetry.space_group_name_H-M   'P 1'
#
loop_
_entity.id
_entity.type
_entity.pdbx_description
1 polymer ?
#
loop_
_entity_poly.entity_id
_entity_poly.type
_entity_poly.pdbx_seq_one_letter_code
_entity_poly.pdbx_strand_id
1 'polypeptide(L)'
;MKDALHSYGADLISPSLQPYLEAQTESIVYAIQSVLSGVRSPTPSPTLNENLTQIITIVSSIVAVCNDNLPPASSQQGNEILRELGEHANKLSEVQALPDVTKETRQIMAKSSFAIANAMKGLMKL
;
A
#
# COMPACT_ATOMS: atom_id res chain seq x y z
N MET A 1 -30.93 -10.47 7.03
CA MET A 1 -30.55 -10.70 5.75
C MET A 1 -29.14 -10.53 5.53
N LYS A 2 -28.64 -9.33 5.51
CA LYS A 2 -27.22 -9.08 5.37
C LYS A 2 -26.40 -9.70 6.48
N ASP A 3 -26.97 -9.74 7.66
CA ASP A 3 -26.25 -10.32 8.81
C ASP A 3 -25.92 -11.77 8.60
N ALA A 4 -26.83 -12.51 7.96
CA ALA A 4 -26.56 -13.90 7.65
C ALA A 4 -25.40 -14.04 6.68
N LEU A 5 -25.32 -13.14 5.71
CA LEU A 5 -24.23 -13.13 4.76
C LEU A 5 -22.90 -12.80 5.44
N HIS A 6 -22.94 -11.94 6.44
CA HIS A 6 -21.74 -11.59 7.17
C HIS A 6 -21.20 -12.78 7.95
N SER A 7 -22.05 -13.64 8.44
CA SER A 7 -21.57 -14.81 9.15
C SER A 7 -20.81 -15.75 8.25
N TYR A 8 -21.12 -15.79 6.98
CA TYR A 8 -20.39 -16.63 6.04
C TYR A 8 -19.02 -16.09 5.70
N GLY A 9 -18.80 -14.81 5.98
CA GLY A 9 -17.52 -14.19 5.72
C GLY A 9 -16.57 -14.24 6.88
N ALA A 10 -16.85 -15.08 7.89
CA ALA A 10 -16.02 -15.13 9.10
C ALA A 10 -14.56 -15.47 8.80
N ASP A 11 -14.29 -16.27 7.78
CA ASP A 11 -12.94 -16.69 7.42
C ASP A 11 -12.35 -15.89 6.27
N LEU A 12 -13.07 -14.87 5.80
CA LEU A 12 -12.68 -14.09 4.67
C LEU A 12 -12.74 -12.61 5.03
N ILE A 13 -12.07 -11.79 4.23
CA ILE A 13 -12.22 -10.36 4.31
C ILE A 13 -13.70 -10.05 4.05
N SER A 14 -14.27 -9.16 4.86
CA SER A 14 -15.69 -8.86 4.76
C SER A 14 -16.06 -8.34 3.37
N PRO A 15 -17.27 -8.59 2.88
CA PRO A 15 -17.71 -8.12 1.57
C PRO A 15 -17.60 -6.60 1.39
N SER A 16 -17.69 -5.83 2.47
CA SER A 16 -17.53 -4.38 2.38
C SER A 16 -16.06 -3.98 2.30
N LEU A 17 -15.17 -4.78 2.87
CA LEU A 17 -13.74 -4.50 2.85
C LEU A 17 -13.11 -4.88 1.51
N GLN A 18 -13.59 -5.95 0.88
CA GLN A 18 -13.05 -6.43 -0.38
C GLN A 18 -13.07 -5.38 -1.48
N PRO A 19 -14.21 -4.74 -1.79
CA PRO A 19 -14.24 -3.68 -2.80
C PRO A 19 -13.37 -2.49 -2.43
N TYR A 20 -13.28 -2.16 -1.14
CA TYR A 20 -12.42 -1.10 -0.67
C TYR A 20 -10.96 -1.41 -1.00
N LEU A 21 -10.51 -2.62 -0.67
CA LEU A 21 -9.14 -3.04 -0.94
C LEU A 21 -8.85 -3.09 -2.44
N GLU A 22 -9.81 -3.54 -3.25
CA GLU A 22 -9.64 -3.56 -4.70
C GLU A 22 -9.44 -2.15 -5.25
N ALA A 23 -10.25 -1.20 -4.81
CA ALA A 23 -10.15 0.18 -5.23
C ALA A 23 -8.82 0.79 -4.80
N GLN A 24 -8.41 0.55 -3.56
CA GLN A 24 -7.15 1.06 -3.05
C GLN A 24 -5.97 0.43 -3.77
N THR A 25 -6.05 -0.86 -4.10
CA THR A 25 -5.00 -1.54 -4.84
C THR A 25 -4.81 -0.93 -6.22
N GLU A 26 -5.91 -0.66 -6.93
CA GLU A 26 -5.82 0.00 -8.23
C GLU A 26 -5.18 1.37 -8.14
N SER A 27 -5.59 2.16 -7.16
CA SER A 27 -5.05 3.50 -6.95
C SER A 27 -3.56 3.45 -6.62
N ILE A 28 -3.17 2.54 -5.73
CA ILE A 28 -1.78 2.46 -5.30
C ILE A 28 -0.88 1.93 -6.42
N VAL A 29 -1.36 0.97 -7.20
CA VAL A 29 -0.61 0.44 -8.35
C VAL A 29 -0.38 1.55 -9.37
N TYR A 30 -1.39 2.35 -9.63
CA TYR A 30 -1.26 3.49 -10.54
C TYR A 30 -0.20 4.48 -10.04
N ALA A 31 -0.26 4.83 -8.77
CA ALA A 31 0.71 5.73 -8.17
C ALA A 31 2.12 5.14 -8.20
N ILE A 32 2.24 3.83 -7.94
CA ILE A 32 3.53 3.13 -7.99
C ILE A 32 4.11 3.16 -9.40
N GLN A 33 3.29 2.90 -10.41
CA GLN A 33 3.73 2.97 -11.80
C GLN A 33 4.24 4.37 -12.15
N SER A 34 3.55 5.39 -11.66
CA SER A 34 3.98 6.77 -11.86
C SER A 34 5.31 7.06 -11.19
N VAL A 35 5.51 6.54 -9.97
CA VAL A 35 6.78 6.69 -9.26
C VAL A 35 7.90 5.99 -10.02
N LEU A 36 7.67 4.75 -10.47
CA LEU A 36 8.67 3.99 -11.19
C LEU A 36 9.06 4.69 -12.50
N SER A 37 8.09 5.26 -13.18
CA SER A 37 8.34 6.04 -14.38
C SER A 37 9.15 7.30 -14.06
N GLY A 38 8.79 7.97 -12.98
CA GLY A 38 9.49 9.18 -12.54
C GLY A 38 10.95 8.94 -12.17
N VAL A 39 11.24 7.83 -11.49
CA VAL A 39 12.61 7.54 -11.07
C VAL A 39 13.50 7.13 -12.24
N ARG A 40 12.92 6.74 -13.36
CA ARG A 40 13.69 6.43 -14.56
C ARG A 40 14.06 7.67 -15.35
N SER A 41 13.37 8.77 -15.11
CA SER A 41 13.64 10.02 -15.81
C SER A 41 14.95 10.63 -15.34
N PRO A 42 15.75 11.22 -16.24
CA PRO A 42 16.99 11.88 -15.83
C PRO A 42 16.74 13.11 -14.97
N THR A 43 15.58 13.73 -15.11
CA THR A 43 15.21 14.88 -14.28
C THR A 43 14.05 14.50 -13.38
N PRO A 44 14.05 14.92 -12.10
CA PRO A 44 12.93 14.64 -11.21
C PRO A 44 11.64 15.24 -11.74
N SER A 45 10.59 14.43 -11.75
CA SER A 45 9.27 14.91 -12.13
C SER A 45 8.65 15.70 -10.98
N PRO A 46 8.02 16.85 -11.22
CA PRO A 46 7.32 17.55 -10.14
C PRO A 46 6.18 16.74 -9.54
N THR A 47 5.65 15.75 -10.28
CA THR A 47 4.58 14.90 -9.79
C THR A 47 5.10 13.73 -8.95
N LEU A 48 6.40 13.48 -8.95
CA LEU A 48 6.98 12.37 -8.19
C LEU A 48 6.65 12.48 -6.71
N ASN A 49 6.83 13.65 -6.14
CA ASN A 49 6.56 13.88 -4.74
C ASN A 49 5.07 13.68 -4.41
N GLU A 50 4.20 14.13 -5.30
CA GLU A 50 2.76 13.93 -5.13
C GLU A 50 2.40 12.46 -5.17
N ASN A 51 3.00 11.70 -6.06
CA ASN A 51 2.76 10.27 -6.17
C ASN A 51 3.25 9.53 -4.92
N LEU A 52 4.39 9.93 -4.38
CA LEU A 52 4.88 9.35 -3.12
C LEU A 52 3.91 9.65 -1.98
N THR A 53 3.43 10.88 -1.88
CA THR A 53 2.45 11.26 -0.86
C THR A 53 1.18 10.44 -1.01
N GLN A 54 0.73 10.21 -2.24
CA GLN A 54 -0.46 9.42 -2.51
C GLN A 54 -0.29 7.98 -2.03
N ILE A 55 0.85 7.36 -2.33
CA ILE A 55 1.15 6.00 -1.87
C ILE A 55 1.12 5.94 -0.35
N ILE A 56 1.80 6.87 0.31
CA ILE A 56 1.86 6.91 1.77
C ILE A 56 0.47 7.07 2.36
N THR A 57 -0.34 7.96 1.80
CA THR A 57 -1.69 8.19 2.27
C THR A 57 -2.57 6.96 2.11
N ILE A 58 -2.49 6.30 0.96
CA ILE A 58 -3.28 5.09 0.70
C ILE A 58 -2.87 3.98 1.66
N VAL A 59 -1.57 3.77 1.86
CA VAL A 59 -1.08 2.75 2.79
C VAL A 59 -1.57 3.03 4.20
N SER A 60 -1.50 4.28 4.64
CA SER A 60 -1.97 4.65 5.97
C SER A 60 -3.45 4.35 6.15
N SER A 61 -4.26 4.64 5.13
CA SER A 61 -5.69 4.35 5.17
C SER A 61 -5.95 2.85 5.22
N ILE A 62 -5.23 2.07 4.42
CA ILE A 62 -5.38 0.61 4.39
C ILE A 62 -5.02 0.02 5.75
N VAL A 63 -3.90 0.45 6.33
CA VAL A 63 -3.47 -0.05 7.63
C VAL A 63 -4.53 0.26 8.69
N ALA A 64 -5.04 1.48 8.70
CA ALA A 64 -6.05 1.88 9.68
C ALA A 64 -7.34 1.07 9.55
N VAL A 65 -7.81 0.87 8.32
CA VAL A 65 -9.05 0.13 8.07
C VAL A 65 -8.87 -1.35 8.35
N CYS A 66 -7.79 -1.95 7.85
CA CYS A 66 -7.59 -3.39 7.98
C CYS A 66 -7.21 -3.82 9.38
N ASN A 67 -6.57 -2.96 10.14
CA ASN A 67 -6.11 -3.30 11.48
C ASN A 67 -7.24 -3.83 12.37
N ASP A 68 -8.45 -3.28 12.20
CA ASP A 68 -9.59 -3.66 13.02
C ASP A 68 -10.55 -4.61 12.31
N ASN A 69 -10.27 -4.94 11.05
CA ASN A 69 -11.22 -5.69 10.22
C ASN A 69 -10.67 -6.98 9.64
N LEU A 70 -9.53 -7.44 10.12
CA LEU A 70 -8.96 -8.69 9.65
C LEU A 70 -9.70 -9.88 10.24
N PRO A 71 -9.95 -10.93 9.43
CA PRO A 71 -10.53 -12.17 9.96
C PRO A 71 -9.61 -12.80 11.00
N PRO A 72 -10.16 -13.43 12.03
CA PRO A 72 -9.32 -14.08 13.05
C PRO A 72 -8.33 -15.09 12.49
N ALA A 73 -8.73 -15.82 11.47
CA ALA A 73 -7.87 -16.85 10.86
C ALA A 73 -6.68 -16.23 10.12
N SER A 74 -6.81 -15.00 9.66
CA SER A 74 -5.77 -14.31 8.89
C SER A 74 -5.11 -13.16 9.64
N SER A 75 -5.47 -12.95 10.90
CA SER A 75 -5.03 -11.75 11.60
C SER A 75 -3.51 -11.68 11.77
N GLN A 76 -2.86 -12.79 12.07
CA GLN A 76 -1.42 -12.81 12.25
C GLN A 76 -0.70 -12.49 10.94
N GLN A 77 -1.08 -13.16 9.87
CA GLN A 77 -0.49 -12.95 8.56
C GLN A 77 -0.83 -11.54 8.04
N GLY A 78 -2.07 -11.12 8.23
CA GLY A 78 -2.50 -9.79 7.86
C GLY A 78 -1.75 -8.69 8.59
N ASN A 79 -1.53 -8.85 9.89
CA ASN A 79 -0.78 -7.88 10.67
C ASN A 79 0.67 -7.79 10.21
N GLU A 80 1.28 -8.89 9.81
CA GLU A 80 2.63 -8.87 9.25
C GLU A 80 2.68 -8.07 7.96
N ILE A 81 1.69 -8.28 7.09
CA ILE A 81 1.59 -7.55 5.83
C ILE A 81 1.39 -6.06 6.09
N LEU A 82 0.51 -5.71 7.02
CA LEU A 82 0.26 -4.32 7.37
C LEU A 82 1.50 -3.65 7.93
N ARG A 83 2.27 -4.37 8.73
CA ARG A 83 3.53 -3.85 9.25
C ARG A 83 4.52 -3.58 8.12
N GLU A 84 4.64 -4.52 7.17
CA GLU A 84 5.50 -4.32 6.01
C GLU A 84 5.08 -3.10 5.19
N LEU A 85 3.78 -2.95 4.96
CA LEU A 85 3.26 -1.78 4.26
C LEU A 85 3.66 -0.49 4.97
N GLY A 86 3.51 -0.45 6.29
CA GLY A 86 3.87 0.70 7.08
C GLY A 86 5.37 1.02 7.02
N GLU A 87 6.21 -0.02 7.08
CA GLU A 87 7.65 0.15 7.01
C GLU A 87 8.09 0.73 5.67
N HIS A 88 7.54 0.20 4.58
CA HIS A 88 7.90 0.69 3.25
C HIS A 88 7.37 2.10 3.00
N ALA A 89 6.17 2.39 3.48
CA ALA A 89 5.62 3.75 3.37
C ALA A 89 6.49 4.73 4.17
N ASN A 90 6.98 4.30 5.33
CA ASN A 90 7.85 5.13 6.15
C ASN A 90 9.17 5.43 5.44
N LYS A 91 9.73 4.46 4.73
CA LYS A 91 10.94 4.67 3.93
C LYS A 91 10.69 5.68 2.82
N LEU A 92 9.54 5.60 2.16
CA LEU A 92 9.17 6.58 1.14
C LEU A 92 9.05 7.97 1.74
N SER A 93 8.48 8.07 2.93
CA SER A 93 8.35 9.35 3.63
C SER A 93 9.71 9.95 3.97
N GLU A 94 10.64 9.11 4.42
CA GLU A 94 12.00 9.54 4.73
C GLU A 94 12.72 10.08 3.50
N VAL A 95 12.59 9.37 2.38
CA VAL A 95 13.19 9.78 1.12
C VAL A 95 12.56 11.07 0.61
N GLN A 96 11.25 11.21 0.79
CA GLN A 96 10.51 12.39 0.38
C GLN A 96 11.00 13.63 1.12
N ALA A 97 11.43 13.47 2.35
CA ALA A 97 11.92 14.58 3.19
C ALA A 97 13.33 15.03 2.82
N LEU A 98 14.06 14.24 2.03
CA LEU A 98 15.42 14.60 1.63
C LEU A 98 15.39 15.71 0.58
N PRO A 99 16.35 16.65 0.64
CA PRO A 99 16.35 17.79 -0.29
C PRO A 99 16.71 17.41 -1.73
N ASP A 100 17.48 16.34 -1.90
CA ASP A 100 17.95 15.94 -3.23
C ASP A 100 17.49 14.55 -3.59
N VAL A 101 17.20 14.36 -4.87
CA VAL A 101 16.88 13.04 -5.41
C VAL A 101 18.16 12.46 -6.02
N THR A 102 18.80 11.57 -5.29
CA THR A 102 20.03 10.91 -5.72
C THR A 102 19.70 9.56 -6.35
N LYS A 103 20.73 8.91 -6.92
CA LYS A 103 20.58 7.56 -7.45
C LYS A 103 20.12 6.59 -6.35
N GLU A 104 20.68 6.75 -5.15
CA GLU A 104 20.31 5.90 -4.02
C GLU A 104 18.86 6.08 -3.60
N THR A 105 18.40 7.34 -3.52
CA THR A 105 17.01 7.60 -3.16
C THR A 105 16.05 7.07 -4.21
N ARG A 106 16.41 7.15 -5.48
CA ARG A 106 15.61 6.58 -6.55
C ARG A 106 15.49 5.07 -6.42
N GLN A 107 16.57 4.40 -6.06
CA GLN A 107 16.55 2.96 -5.83
C GLN A 107 15.65 2.61 -4.65
N ILE A 108 15.71 3.38 -3.58
CA ILE A 108 14.85 3.17 -2.42
C ILE A 108 13.39 3.34 -2.81
N MET A 109 13.07 4.38 -3.58
CA MET A 109 11.71 4.62 -4.06
C MET A 109 11.18 3.43 -4.86
N ALA A 110 12.00 2.91 -5.79
CA ALA A 110 11.60 1.80 -6.63
C ALA A 110 11.40 0.53 -5.81
N LYS A 111 12.36 0.20 -4.94
CA LYS A 111 12.28 -1.00 -4.11
C LYS A 111 11.11 -0.96 -3.16
N SER A 112 10.91 0.17 -2.49
CA SER A 112 9.81 0.31 -1.53
C SER A 112 8.47 0.25 -2.24
N SER A 113 8.36 0.85 -3.43
CA SER A 113 7.13 0.80 -4.21
C SER A 113 6.80 -0.62 -4.65
N PHE A 114 7.78 -1.38 -5.12
CA PHE A 114 7.58 -2.78 -5.47
C PHE A 114 7.16 -3.61 -4.26
N ALA A 115 7.81 -3.38 -3.13
CA ALA A 115 7.48 -4.11 -1.90
C ALA A 115 6.05 -3.82 -1.46
N ILE A 116 5.61 -2.57 -1.59
CA ILE A 116 4.23 -2.21 -1.28
C ILE A 116 3.26 -2.93 -2.22
N ALA A 117 3.56 -2.97 -3.51
CA ALA A 117 2.71 -3.67 -4.46
C ALA A 117 2.59 -5.15 -4.13
N ASN A 118 3.70 -5.80 -3.77
CA ASN A 118 3.70 -7.21 -3.38
C ASN A 118 2.92 -7.44 -2.10
N ALA A 119 3.08 -6.54 -1.13
CA ALA A 119 2.33 -6.64 0.12
C ALA A 119 0.83 -6.49 -0.11
N MET A 120 0.44 -5.57 -1.00
CA MET A 120 -0.98 -5.41 -1.35
C MET A 120 -1.55 -6.67 -1.98
N LYS A 121 -0.80 -7.33 -2.86
CA LYS A 121 -1.23 -8.60 -3.44
C LYS A 121 -1.45 -9.65 -2.37
N GLY A 122 -0.53 -9.73 -1.41
CA GLY A 122 -0.66 -10.66 -0.29
C GLY A 122 -1.89 -10.36 0.56
N LEU A 123 -2.16 -9.09 0.80
CA LEU A 123 -3.32 -8.67 1.57
C LEU A 123 -4.62 -9.05 0.87
N MET A 124 -4.67 -8.91 -0.45
CA MET A 124 -5.86 -9.27 -1.23
C MET A 124 -6.14 -10.76 -1.23
N LYS A 125 -5.13 -11.59 -0.96
CA LYS A 125 -5.29 -13.04 -0.94
C LYS A 125 -5.74 -13.59 0.42
N LEU A 126 -5.78 -12.76 1.43
CA LEU A 126 -6.27 -13.19 2.74
C LEU A 126 -7.80 -13.41 2.68
#